data_79a6fde13947c391b82e9e1febe26793
#
_entry.id   79a6fde13947c391b82e9e1febe26793
#
_cell.length_a   1.000
_cell.length_b   1.000
_cell.length_c   1.000
_cell.angle_alpha   90.00
_cell.angle_beta   90.00
_cell.angle_gamma   90.00
#
_symmetry.space_group_name_H-M   'P 1'
#
loop_
_entity.id
_entity.type
_entity.pdbx_description
1 polymer ?
#
loop_
_entity_poly.entity_id
_entity_poly.type
_entity_poly.pdbx_seq_one_letter_code
_entity_poly.pdbx_strand_id
1 'polypeptide(L)'
;MLVRRRSDRKWMFPGGRRRARETEKDCLRREIREELPELKLGRLRLWKEVKAKNRRSGRKMSDAIFIANKASGRLAIGDKHEIDKATWRKPRGIRLTPTSRYVRDRLFPKGQ
;
A
#
# COMPACT_ATOMS: atom_id res chain seq x y z
N MET A 1 -2.89 3.40 -7.78
CA MET A 1 -1.41 3.39 -7.79
C MET A 1 -0.91 2.18 -7.03
N LEU A 2 0.03 1.46 -7.62
CA LEU A 2 0.59 0.25 -7.05
C LEU A 2 2.11 0.31 -7.08
N VAL A 3 2.74 -0.31 -6.09
CA VAL A 3 4.19 -0.50 -6.03
C VAL A 3 4.50 -1.99 -6.08
N ARG A 4 5.65 -2.34 -6.65
CA ARG A 4 6.11 -3.73 -6.69
C ARG A 4 7.21 -3.94 -5.66
N ARG A 5 6.99 -4.90 -4.76
CA ARG A 5 7.93 -5.26 -3.73
C ARG A 5 9.13 -6.00 -4.34
N ARG A 6 10.33 -5.55 -4.01
CA ARG A 6 11.56 -6.14 -4.60
C ARG A 6 11.77 -7.59 -4.18
N SER A 7 11.44 -7.92 -2.94
CA SER A 7 11.76 -9.25 -2.37
C SER A 7 11.06 -10.41 -3.09
N ASP A 8 9.80 -10.27 -3.47
CA ASP A 8 9.01 -11.34 -4.10
C ASP A 8 8.31 -10.93 -5.39
N ARG A 9 8.53 -9.69 -5.84
CA ARG A 9 7.94 -9.10 -7.04
C ARG A 9 6.41 -9.07 -7.05
N LYS A 10 5.80 -9.11 -5.89
CA LYS A 10 4.36 -8.93 -5.76
C LYS A 10 4.03 -7.45 -5.73
N TRP A 11 2.90 -7.11 -6.33
CA TRP A 11 2.38 -5.76 -6.33
C TRP A 11 1.54 -5.53 -5.08
N MET A 12 1.53 -4.31 -4.60
CA MET A 12 0.76 -3.94 -3.41
C MET A 12 0.39 -2.47 -3.45
N PHE A 13 -0.64 -2.11 -2.70
CA PHE A 13 -0.86 -0.71 -2.36
C PHE A 13 0.25 -0.27 -1.40
N PRO A 14 0.75 0.97 -1.53
CA PRO A 14 1.89 1.39 -0.71
C PRO A 14 1.54 1.44 0.77
N GLY A 15 2.53 1.16 1.60
CA GLY A 15 2.40 1.17 3.04
C GLY A 15 3.55 0.41 3.69
N GLY A 16 3.57 0.39 5.01
CA GLY A 16 4.60 -0.29 5.76
C GLY A 16 4.20 -0.43 7.22
N ARG A 17 5.17 -0.81 8.04
CA ARG A 17 4.96 -1.04 9.47
C ARG A 17 4.98 0.26 10.26
N ARG A 18 4.02 0.40 11.17
CA ARG A 18 3.97 1.51 12.09
C ARG A 18 5.14 1.47 13.07
N ARG A 19 5.78 2.61 13.26
CA ARG A 19 6.78 2.82 14.31
C ARG A 19 6.08 3.20 15.61
N ALA A 20 6.79 3.05 16.75
CA ALA A 20 6.28 3.51 18.02
C ALA A 20 5.92 5.00 17.95
N ARG A 21 4.81 5.37 18.56
CA ARG A 21 4.29 6.75 18.63
C ARG A 21 3.78 7.31 17.28
N GLU A 22 3.75 6.53 16.23
CA GLU A 22 3.09 6.92 14.99
C GLU A 22 1.62 6.52 15.02
N THR A 23 0.75 7.36 14.48
CA THR A 23 -0.59 6.92 14.10
C THR A 23 -0.49 6.12 12.80
N GLU A 24 -1.53 5.37 12.46
CA GLU A 24 -1.56 4.65 11.18
C GLU A 24 -1.46 5.61 9.99
N LYS A 25 -2.08 6.77 10.09
CA LYS A 25 -2.02 7.80 9.05
C LYS A 25 -0.61 8.38 8.92
N ASP A 26 0.07 8.67 10.04
CA ASP A 26 1.44 9.15 10.04
C ASP A 26 2.38 8.13 9.42
N CYS A 27 2.17 6.85 9.75
CA CYS A 27 2.92 5.74 9.17
C CYS A 27 2.79 5.73 7.65
N LEU A 28 1.57 5.80 7.13
CA LEU A 28 1.34 5.80 5.68
C LEU A 28 2.01 7.00 5.02
N ARG A 29 1.88 8.20 5.58
CA ARG A 29 2.53 9.39 5.01
C ARG A 29 4.05 9.29 5.03
N ARG A 30 4.63 8.72 6.09
CA ARG A 30 6.08 8.50 6.16
C ARG A 30 6.54 7.50 5.09
N GLU A 31 5.85 6.36 4.97
CA GLU A 31 6.18 5.34 3.99
C GLU A 31 6.08 5.90 2.56
N ILE A 32 5.06 6.70 2.29
CA ILE A 32 4.91 7.34 0.97
C ILE A 32 6.10 8.28 0.71
N ARG A 33 6.52 9.09 1.69
CA ARG A 33 7.68 9.97 1.52
C ARG A 33 8.96 9.20 1.23
N GLU A 34 9.14 8.04 1.88
CA GLU A 34 10.32 7.20 1.69
C GLU A 34 10.31 6.48 0.34
N GLU A 35 9.18 5.91 -0.03
CA GLU A 35 9.05 5.09 -1.23
C GLU A 35 8.78 5.90 -2.50
N LEU A 36 7.96 6.92 -2.39
CA LEU A 36 7.49 7.73 -3.53
C LEU A 36 7.54 9.22 -3.18
N PRO A 37 8.74 9.79 -3.07
CA PRO A 37 8.91 11.15 -2.53
C PRO A 37 8.27 12.26 -3.35
N GLU A 38 7.95 12.03 -4.62
CA GLU A 38 7.30 13.03 -5.47
C GLU A 38 5.79 12.83 -5.58
N LEU A 39 5.24 11.80 -4.93
CA LEU A 39 3.80 11.59 -4.89
C LEU A 39 3.17 12.53 -3.87
N LYS A 40 2.10 13.20 -4.27
CA LYS A 40 1.32 14.08 -3.40
C LYS A 40 -0.05 13.48 -3.17
N LEU A 41 -0.37 13.23 -1.91
CA LEU A 41 -1.68 12.73 -1.49
C LEU A 41 -2.45 13.84 -0.81
N GLY A 42 -3.74 13.93 -1.12
CA GLY A 42 -4.64 14.81 -0.41
C GLY A 42 -5.05 14.24 0.93
N ARG A 43 -6.29 14.52 1.33
CA ARG A 43 -6.82 14.05 2.61
C ARG A 43 -6.97 12.53 2.61
N LEU A 44 -6.51 11.90 3.70
CA LEU A 44 -6.64 10.46 3.91
C LEU A 44 -7.83 10.17 4.83
N ARG A 45 -8.66 9.23 4.41
CA ARG A 45 -9.82 8.78 5.18
C ARG A 45 -9.68 7.28 5.43
N LEU A 46 -9.78 6.87 6.69
CA LEU A 46 -9.73 5.45 7.03
C LEU A 46 -10.95 4.76 6.41
N TRP A 47 -10.68 3.74 5.59
CA TRP A 47 -11.73 2.91 5.01
C TRP A 47 -12.00 1.69 5.89
N LYS A 48 -10.94 0.95 6.25
CA LYS A 48 -11.07 -0.31 6.99
C LYS A 48 -9.75 -0.74 7.59
N GLU A 49 -9.82 -1.46 8.70
CA GLU A 49 -8.68 -2.23 9.20
C GLU A 49 -8.85 -3.68 8.77
N VAL A 50 -7.81 -4.24 8.15
CA VAL A 50 -7.79 -5.61 7.69
C VAL A 50 -6.88 -6.40 8.61
N LYS A 51 -7.43 -7.41 9.28
CA LYS A 51 -6.66 -8.28 10.17
C LYS A 51 -6.25 -9.53 9.40
N ALA A 52 -4.97 -9.85 9.48
CA ALA A 52 -4.40 -11.04 8.85
C ALA A 52 -3.50 -11.77 9.83
N LYS A 53 -3.27 -13.05 9.57
CA LYS A 53 -2.37 -13.85 10.39
C LYS A 53 -1.17 -14.26 9.54
N ASN A 54 0.03 -14.02 10.06
CA ASN A 54 1.24 -14.49 9.41
C ASN A 54 1.33 -16.02 9.57
N ARG A 55 1.35 -16.74 8.45
CA ARG A 55 1.37 -18.21 8.46
C ARG A 55 2.63 -18.79 9.08
N ARG A 56 3.76 -18.09 9.00
CA ARG A 56 5.04 -18.58 9.55
C ARG A 56 5.16 -18.38 11.04
N SER A 57 4.79 -17.19 11.53
CA SER A 57 4.98 -16.82 12.93
C SER A 57 3.72 -16.99 13.78
N GLY A 58 2.56 -17.21 13.17
CA GLY A 58 1.27 -17.19 13.86
C GLY A 58 0.86 -15.83 14.37
N ARG A 59 1.63 -14.79 14.07
CA ARG A 59 1.42 -13.42 14.54
C ARG A 59 0.22 -12.80 13.85
N LYS A 60 -0.66 -12.18 14.64
CA LYS A 60 -1.76 -11.39 14.12
C LYS A 60 -1.22 -10.04 13.64
N MET A 61 -1.59 -9.66 12.43
CA MET A 61 -1.25 -8.38 11.84
C MET A 61 -2.52 -7.60 11.53
N SER A 62 -2.44 -6.28 11.66
CA SER A 62 -3.55 -5.40 11.30
C SER A 62 -3.03 -4.32 10.36
N ASP A 63 -3.67 -4.20 9.20
CA ASP A 63 -3.36 -3.17 8.22
C ASP A 63 -4.51 -2.16 8.15
N ALA A 64 -4.22 -0.90 8.41
CA ALA A 64 -5.17 0.19 8.24
C ALA A 64 -5.15 0.65 6.78
N ILE A 65 -6.30 0.61 6.13
CA ILE A 65 -6.44 0.98 4.72
C ILE A 65 -7.10 2.35 4.63
N PHE A 66 -6.43 3.28 3.97
CA PHE A 66 -6.90 4.64 3.77
C PHE A 66 -7.23 4.91 2.31
N ILE A 67 -8.20 5.77 2.09
CA ILE A 67 -8.54 6.29 0.77
C ILE A 67 -8.12 7.75 0.73
N ALA A 68 -7.31 8.11 -0.27
CA ALA A 68 -6.93 9.49 -0.50
C ALA A 68 -7.94 10.13 -1.45
N ASN A 69 -8.40 11.35 -1.14
CA ASN A 69 -9.34 12.06 -2.00
C ASN A 69 -8.69 12.56 -3.30
N LYS A 70 -7.37 12.72 -3.28
CA LYS A 70 -6.58 13.15 -4.44
C LYS A 70 -5.23 12.48 -4.40
N ALA A 71 -4.68 12.19 -5.58
CA ALA A 71 -3.30 11.73 -5.71
C ALA A 71 -2.73 12.33 -6.99
N SER A 72 -1.54 12.90 -6.91
CA SER A 72 -0.87 13.55 -8.04
C SER A 72 0.63 13.48 -7.86
N GLY A 73 1.36 13.89 -8.88
CA GLY A 73 2.82 13.89 -8.86
C GLY A 73 3.41 12.70 -9.58
N ARG A 74 4.74 12.65 -9.61
CA ARG A 74 5.49 11.58 -10.28
C ARG A 74 5.66 10.39 -9.35
N LEU A 75 5.70 9.19 -9.94
CA LEU A 75 5.97 7.97 -9.19
C LEU A 75 7.47 7.64 -9.24
N ALA A 76 8.30 8.60 -8.82
CA ALA A 76 9.73 8.39 -8.70
C ALA A 76 10.03 7.53 -7.46
N ILE A 77 10.81 6.46 -7.63
CA ILE A 77 11.14 5.55 -6.54
C ILE A 77 12.22 6.13 -5.66
N GLY A 78 11.94 6.30 -4.35
CA GLY A 78 12.91 6.75 -3.36
C GLY A 78 13.69 5.59 -2.76
N ASP A 79 13.01 4.66 -2.11
CA ASP A 79 13.65 3.49 -1.48
C ASP A 79 13.70 2.31 -2.45
N LYS A 80 14.83 2.19 -3.16
CA LYS A 80 15.04 1.15 -4.16
C LYS A 80 15.30 -0.24 -3.55
N HIS A 81 15.56 -0.32 -2.25
CA HIS A 81 15.74 -1.61 -1.57
C HIS A 81 14.42 -2.30 -1.31
N GLU A 82 13.36 -1.52 -1.04
CA GLU A 82 12.05 -2.06 -0.71
C GLU A 82 11.20 -2.30 -1.96
N ILE A 83 11.18 -1.34 -2.88
CA ILE A 83 10.35 -1.41 -4.08
C ILE A 83 11.20 -1.19 -5.33
N ASP A 84 10.81 -1.82 -6.45
CA ASP A 84 11.54 -1.67 -7.71
C ASP A 84 10.68 -1.09 -8.84
N LYS A 85 9.38 -0.99 -8.66
CA LYS A 85 8.48 -0.35 -9.63
C LYS A 85 7.31 0.32 -8.93
N ALA A 86 6.78 1.36 -9.55
CA ALA A 86 5.55 2.02 -9.16
C ALA A 86 4.78 2.42 -10.42
N THR A 87 3.46 2.27 -10.41
CA THR A 87 2.66 2.56 -11.58
C THR A 87 1.22 2.95 -11.21
N TRP A 88 0.62 3.77 -12.07
CA TRP A 88 -0.81 4.04 -12.07
C TRP A 88 -1.48 2.96 -12.90
N ARG A 89 -2.17 2.01 -12.27
CA ARG A 89 -2.91 0.97 -12.99
C ARG A 89 -3.99 0.36 -12.11
N LYS A 90 -4.94 -0.32 -12.76
CA LYS A 90 -5.92 -1.12 -12.04
C LYS A 90 -5.26 -2.37 -11.45
N PRO A 91 -5.69 -2.83 -10.26
CA PRO A 91 -5.06 -3.97 -9.57
C PRO A 91 -5.55 -5.33 -10.11
N ARG A 92 -5.53 -5.50 -11.43
CA ARG A 92 -5.98 -6.71 -12.11
C ARG A 92 -4.90 -7.24 -13.05
N GLY A 93 -4.85 -8.57 -13.21
CA GLY A 93 -3.90 -9.21 -14.11
C GLY A 93 -2.47 -9.21 -13.61
N ILE A 94 -2.26 -9.01 -12.32
CA ILE A 94 -0.94 -9.00 -11.67
C ILE A 94 -1.00 -9.73 -10.34
N ARG A 95 0.16 -10.18 -9.89
CA ARG A 95 0.26 -10.85 -8.59
C ARG A 95 0.27 -9.79 -7.47
N LEU A 96 -0.70 -9.90 -6.59
CA LEU A 96 -0.85 -8.99 -5.44
C LEU A 96 -0.52 -9.71 -4.13
N THR A 97 -0.08 -8.92 -3.14
CA THR A 97 0.00 -9.42 -1.77
C THR A 97 -1.41 -9.74 -1.24
N PRO A 98 -1.54 -10.61 -0.21
CA PRO A 98 -2.88 -10.99 0.30
C PRO A 98 -3.74 -9.80 0.72
N THR A 99 -3.19 -8.84 1.46
CA THR A 99 -3.95 -7.65 1.86
C THR A 99 -4.40 -6.84 0.65
N SER A 100 -3.54 -6.68 -0.35
CA SER A 100 -3.89 -5.92 -1.56
C SER A 100 -4.94 -6.63 -2.40
N ARG A 101 -4.94 -7.97 -2.43
CA ARG A 101 -6.03 -8.74 -3.06
C ARG A 101 -7.36 -8.48 -2.38
N TYR A 102 -7.36 -8.47 -1.06
CA TYR A 102 -8.57 -8.18 -0.29
C TYR A 102 -9.13 -6.80 -0.65
N VAL A 103 -8.27 -5.79 -0.69
CA VAL A 103 -8.66 -4.42 -1.07
C VAL A 103 -9.19 -4.38 -2.50
N ARG A 104 -8.49 -5.03 -3.44
CA ARG A 104 -8.92 -5.12 -4.83
C ARG A 104 -10.33 -5.66 -4.96
N ASP A 105 -10.61 -6.76 -4.28
CA ASP A 105 -11.89 -7.46 -4.43
C ASP A 105 -13.07 -6.62 -3.92
N ARG A 106 -12.81 -5.70 -3.01
CA ARG A 106 -13.85 -4.86 -2.41
C ARG A 106 -13.97 -3.48 -3.05
N LEU A 107 -12.86 -2.85 -3.38
CA LEU A 107 -12.86 -1.49 -3.94
C LEU A 107 -12.81 -1.47 -5.48
N PHE A 108 -12.37 -2.55 -6.10
CA PHE A 108 -12.23 -2.66 -7.55
C PHE A 108 -12.86 -3.95 -8.06
N PRO A 109 -14.19 -4.15 -7.86
CA PRO A 109 -14.84 -5.39 -8.29
C PRO A 109 -14.78 -5.56 -9.80
N LYS A 110 -14.91 -6.83 -10.25
CA LYS A 110 -14.92 -7.17 -11.67
C LYS A 110 -16.04 -6.43 -12.40
N GLY A 111 -15.75 -5.96 -13.62
CA GLY A 111 -16.73 -5.27 -14.45
C GLY A 111 -16.76 -3.76 -14.25
N GLN A 112 -15.86 -3.22 -13.45
CA GLN A 112 -15.74 -1.78 -13.24
C GLN A 112 -14.39 -1.24 -13.67
#